data_33a50f511e7099b25b1298e433ec0e1b
#
_entry.id   33a50f511e7099b25b1298e433ec0e1b
#
_cell.length_a   1.000
_cell.length_b   1.000
_cell.length_c   1.000
_cell.angle_alpha   90.00
_cell.angle_beta   90.00
_cell.angle_gamma   90.00
#
_symmetry.space_group_name_H-M   'P 1'
#
loop_
_entity.id
_entity.type
_entity.pdbx_description
1 polymer ?
#
loop_
_entity_poly.entity_id
_entity_poly.type
_entity_poly.pdbx_seq_one_letter_code
_entity_poly.pdbx_strand_id
1 'polypeptide(L)'
;ALSFTRVELARDHSFDAYGYAKRNGKDIQPLPQARKWVTQLKEHQAFAGMGYYNESAYEIDYYIKEWEQYILASDIKKSLFLGMHPSTTPKLNKNDSKKLTDGTHGLPGDYHCGWVIIPGEECTINLPVKGLNASGTFYISFLNLPRHRIYAPQQVQLLKDGVAYKTIDLKPEDSPEKGEMMKATVPADLNGTEQLSIKISCLKKPGTQMGIDEIAFIP
;
A
#
# COMPACT_ATOMS: atom_id res chain seq x y z
N ALA A 1 6.81 -26.99 3.27
CA ALA A 1 5.50 -26.46 2.84
C ALA A 1 4.67 -25.95 4.03
N LEU A 2 4.31 -26.80 5.00
CA LEU A 2 3.46 -26.38 6.15
C LEU A 2 4.09 -25.26 7.01
N SER A 3 5.39 -25.24 7.18
CA SER A 3 6.10 -24.22 7.95
C SER A 3 6.09 -22.87 7.23
N PHE A 4 6.25 -22.87 5.92
CA PHE A 4 6.19 -21.69 5.08
C PHE A 4 4.78 -21.05 5.11
N THR A 5 3.74 -21.85 4.87
CA THR A 5 2.34 -21.37 4.95
C THR A 5 2.00 -20.77 6.31
N ARG A 6 2.51 -21.34 7.42
CA ARG A 6 2.30 -20.78 8.76
C ARG A 6 2.94 -19.41 8.92
N VAL A 7 4.10 -19.21 8.34
CA VAL A 7 4.81 -17.95 8.44
C VAL A 7 4.14 -16.86 7.59
N GLU A 8 3.69 -17.21 6.38
CA GLU A 8 2.92 -16.27 5.56
C GLU A 8 1.62 -15.85 6.24
N LEU A 9 0.84 -16.81 6.77
CA LEU A 9 -0.36 -16.51 7.54
C LEU A 9 -0.06 -15.63 8.77
N ALA A 10 1.03 -15.91 9.46
CA ALA A 10 1.44 -15.13 10.60
C ALA A 10 1.84 -13.69 10.21
N ARG A 11 2.50 -13.53 9.05
CA ARG A 11 2.82 -12.23 8.46
C ARG A 11 1.56 -11.44 8.19
N ASP A 12 0.62 -12.02 7.46
CA ASP A 12 -0.62 -11.35 7.08
C ASP A 12 -1.44 -10.94 8.32
N HIS A 13 -1.56 -11.83 9.30
CA HIS A 13 -2.20 -11.51 10.58
C HIS A 13 -1.50 -10.37 11.33
N SER A 14 -0.18 -10.26 11.22
CA SER A 14 0.56 -9.16 11.83
C SER A 14 0.26 -7.83 11.18
N PHE A 15 0.16 -7.80 9.87
CA PHE A 15 -0.21 -6.60 9.13
C PHE A 15 -1.63 -6.16 9.44
N ASP A 16 -2.57 -7.10 9.47
CA ASP A 16 -3.95 -6.83 9.85
C ASP A 16 -4.06 -6.30 11.28
N ALA A 17 -3.33 -6.91 12.22
CA ALA A 17 -3.31 -6.47 13.61
C ALA A 17 -2.70 -5.08 13.77
N TYR A 18 -1.63 -4.78 13.01
CA TYR A 18 -1.03 -3.46 13.00
C TYR A 18 -1.97 -2.40 12.46
N GLY A 19 -2.59 -2.64 11.30
CA GLY A 19 -3.57 -1.73 10.72
C GLY A 19 -4.77 -1.51 11.64
N TYR A 20 -5.27 -2.59 12.27
CA TYR A 20 -6.35 -2.49 13.26
C TYR A 20 -5.97 -1.62 14.45
N ALA A 21 -4.79 -1.82 15.00
CA ALA A 21 -4.32 -1.07 16.14
C ALA A 21 -4.16 0.42 15.83
N LYS A 22 -3.62 0.72 14.69
CA LYS A 22 -3.48 2.10 14.20
C LYS A 22 -4.83 2.78 14.07
N ARG A 23 -5.80 2.14 13.43
CA ARG A 23 -7.18 2.66 13.29
C ARG A 23 -7.85 2.96 14.62
N ASN A 24 -7.45 2.27 15.68
CA ASN A 24 -8.00 2.45 17.02
C ASN A 24 -7.13 3.31 17.95
N GLY A 25 -6.14 4.02 17.40
CA GLY A 25 -5.25 4.89 18.17
C GLY A 25 -4.39 4.15 19.20
N LYS A 26 -4.22 2.83 19.03
CA LYS A 26 -3.39 2.02 19.91
C LYS A 26 -1.96 2.05 19.40
N ASP A 27 -1.03 2.48 20.24
CA ASP A 27 0.39 2.34 19.96
C ASP A 27 0.80 0.88 20.18
N ILE A 28 0.50 0.05 19.18
CA ILE A 28 1.05 -1.30 19.14
C ILE A 28 2.43 -1.17 18.47
N GLN A 29 3.43 -1.52 19.21
CA GLN A 29 4.68 -1.91 18.63
C GLN A 29 4.52 -3.34 18.07
N PRO A 30 4.23 -3.54 16.79
CA PRO A 30 4.00 -4.88 16.22
C PRO A 30 5.30 -5.69 16.20
N LEU A 31 6.38 -5.06 16.54
CA LEU A 31 7.74 -5.48 16.34
C LEU A 31 8.17 -6.75 17.12
N PRO A 32 7.81 -7.01 18.38
CA PRO A 32 8.30 -8.20 19.06
C PRO A 32 7.81 -9.50 18.43
N GLN A 33 6.54 -9.57 18.09
CA GLN A 33 5.96 -10.78 17.48
C GLN A 33 6.41 -10.95 16.04
N ALA A 34 6.43 -9.87 15.28
CA ALA A 34 6.92 -9.87 13.90
C ALA A 34 8.40 -10.27 13.83
N ARG A 35 9.24 -9.74 14.70
CA ARG A 35 10.64 -10.16 14.79
C ARG A 35 10.81 -11.62 15.18
N LYS A 36 9.99 -12.12 16.08
CA LYS A 36 9.98 -13.54 16.44
C LYS A 36 9.71 -14.43 15.23
N TRP A 37 8.75 -14.04 14.38
CA TRP A 37 8.42 -14.80 13.18
C TRP A 37 9.50 -14.70 12.10
N VAL A 38 10.08 -13.52 11.90
CA VAL A 38 11.25 -13.36 11.02
C VAL A 38 12.41 -14.23 11.48
N THR A 39 12.68 -14.30 12.80
CA THR A 39 13.71 -15.18 13.35
C THR A 39 13.39 -16.65 13.10
N GLN A 40 12.15 -17.05 13.30
CA GLN A 40 11.71 -18.43 13.01
C GLN A 40 11.84 -18.77 11.52
N LEU A 41 11.57 -17.83 10.61
CA LEU A 41 11.82 -17.98 9.18
C LEU A 41 13.31 -18.19 8.87
N LYS A 42 14.17 -17.37 9.47
CA LYS A 42 15.63 -17.50 9.31
C LYS A 42 16.16 -18.83 9.83
N GLU A 43 15.61 -19.32 10.94
CA GLU A 43 15.92 -20.65 11.48
C GLU A 43 15.45 -21.78 10.53
N HIS A 44 14.28 -21.62 9.91
CA HIS A 44 13.80 -22.59 8.93
C HIS A 44 14.59 -22.57 7.62
N GLN A 45 15.19 -21.46 7.25
CA GLN A 45 16.10 -21.40 6.09
C GLN A 45 17.32 -22.31 6.24
N ALA A 46 17.81 -22.52 7.47
CA ALA A 46 18.90 -23.43 7.73
C ALA A 46 18.59 -24.87 7.30
N PHE A 47 17.33 -25.24 7.20
CA PHE A 47 16.87 -26.53 6.70
C PHE A 47 16.56 -26.52 5.19
N ALA A 48 16.50 -25.36 4.55
CA ALA A 48 16.19 -25.21 3.11
C ALA A 48 17.37 -25.55 2.19
N GLY A 49 18.52 -25.92 2.72
CA GLY A 49 19.70 -26.38 1.96
C GLY A 49 19.49 -27.74 1.24
N MET A 50 18.29 -28.28 1.24
CA MET A 50 17.95 -29.53 0.57
C MET A 50 17.19 -29.29 -0.72
N GLY A 51 17.91 -29.09 -1.80
CA GLY A 51 17.55 -29.32 -3.20
C GLY A 51 16.32 -28.56 -3.73
N TYR A 52 15.13 -28.97 -3.44
CA TYR A 52 13.88 -28.49 -4.01
C TYR A 52 13.45 -27.07 -3.52
N TYR A 53 14.12 -26.52 -2.52
CA TYR A 53 13.75 -25.29 -1.83
C TYR A 53 14.71 -24.12 -2.08
N ASN A 54 15.66 -24.22 -3.01
CA ASN A 54 16.60 -23.12 -3.26
C ASN A 54 15.93 -21.86 -3.81
N GLU A 55 14.87 -22.03 -4.61
CA GLU A 55 14.07 -20.90 -5.09
C GLU A 55 13.29 -20.27 -3.93
N SER A 56 12.69 -21.10 -3.07
CA SER A 56 11.98 -20.65 -1.89
C SER A 56 12.88 -19.95 -0.86
N ALA A 57 14.15 -20.36 -0.75
CA ALA A 57 15.09 -19.70 0.16
C ALA A 57 15.43 -18.27 -0.29
N TYR A 58 15.60 -18.05 -1.59
CA TYR A 58 15.82 -16.71 -2.15
C TYR A 58 14.57 -15.83 -1.97
N GLU A 59 13.39 -16.36 -2.19
CA GLU A 59 12.13 -15.67 -1.95
C GLU A 59 11.97 -15.32 -0.46
N ILE A 60 12.30 -16.24 0.43
CA ILE A 60 12.23 -16.00 1.90
C ILE A 60 13.13 -14.85 2.33
N ASP A 61 14.37 -14.79 1.87
CA ASP A 61 15.29 -13.69 2.19
C ASP A 61 14.79 -12.35 1.65
N TYR A 62 14.22 -12.37 0.44
CA TYR A 62 13.58 -11.20 -0.14
C TYR A 62 12.40 -10.73 0.72
N TYR A 63 11.49 -11.62 1.08
CA TYR A 63 10.33 -11.29 1.91
C TYR A 63 10.73 -10.82 3.32
N ILE A 64 11.74 -11.41 3.93
CA ILE A 64 12.24 -10.97 5.24
C ILE A 64 12.76 -9.52 5.15
N LYS A 65 13.54 -9.22 4.12
CA LYS A 65 14.12 -7.90 3.90
C LYS A 65 13.05 -6.86 3.63
N GLU A 66 12.12 -7.15 2.74
CA GLU A 66 10.98 -6.30 2.41
C GLU A 66 10.12 -6.06 3.66
N TRP A 67 9.90 -7.10 4.45
CA TRP A 67 9.08 -7.02 5.64
C TRP A 67 9.74 -6.23 6.78
N GLU A 68 11.06 -6.37 6.96
CA GLU A 68 11.83 -5.54 7.89
C GLU A 68 11.75 -4.06 7.48
N GLN A 69 11.88 -3.75 6.19
CA GLN A 69 11.71 -2.39 5.66
C GLN A 69 10.29 -1.86 5.88
N TYR A 70 9.29 -2.68 5.63
CA TYR A 70 7.90 -2.38 5.78
C TYR A 70 7.51 -2.07 7.23
N ILE A 71 7.92 -2.93 8.17
CA ILE A 71 7.65 -2.73 9.60
C ILE A 71 8.36 -1.49 10.14
N LEU A 72 9.52 -1.16 9.57
CA LEU A 72 10.31 0.01 9.96
C LEU A 72 9.83 1.28 9.26
N ALA A 73 9.09 1.17 8.15
CA ALA A 73 8.52 2.32 7.47
C ALA A 73 7.55 3.06 8.39
N SER A 74 7.92 4.26 8.79
CA SER A 74 7.18 5.06 9.76
C SER A 74 6.61 6.35 9.19
N ASP A 75 6.81 6.60 7.90
CA ASP A 75 6.50 7.84 7.23
C ASP A 75 5.01 8.18 7.20
N ILE A 76 4.13 7.16 7.22
CA ILE A 76 2.68 7.34 7.19
C ILE A 76 1.99 7.27 8.56
N LYS A 77 2.73 7.05 9.64
CA LYS A 77 2.19 6.90 11.01
C LYS A 77 1.43 8.11 11.55
N LYS A 78 1.70 9.29 10.99
CA LYS A 78 1.10 10.56 11.39
C LYS A 78 -0.02 11.01 10.46
N SER A 79 -0.47 10.15 9.55
CA SER A 79 -1.49 10.50 8.58
C SER A 79 -2.82 10.88 9.25
N LEU A 80 -3.36 12.02 8.86
CA LEU A 80 -4.71 12.44 9.26
C LEU A 80 -5.81 11.61 8.58
N PHE A 81 -5.47 10.86 7.52
CA PHE A 81 -6.43 9.99 6.83
C PHE A 81 -6.53 8.59 7.45
N LEU A 82 -5.69 8.29 8.43
CA LEU A 82 -5.65 6.98 9.06
C LEU A 82 -7.03 6.53 9.56
N GLY A 83 -7.48 5.37 9.07
CA GLY A 83 -8.78 4.79 9.43
C GLY A 83 -9.99 5.47 8.80
N MET A 84 -9.82 6.40 7.86
CA MET A 84 -10.92 6.91 7.07
C MET A 84 -11.51 5.82 6.18
N HIS A 85 -12.73 6.05 5.70
CA HIS A 85 -13.42 5.14 4.79
C HIS A 85 -13.66 5.82 3.44
N PRO A 86 -12.69 5.77 2.51
CA PRO A 86 -12.89 6.36 1.19
C PRO A 86 -13.98 5.62 0.41
N SER A 87 -14.71 6.37 -0.41
CA SER A 87 -15.57 5.79 -1.45
C SER A 87 -14.83 5.80 -2.78
N THR A 88 -15.08 4.80 -3.63
CA THR A 88 -14.34 4.63 -4.88
C THR A 88 -15.26 4.40 -6.08
N THR A 89 -14.79 4.80 -7.26
CA THR A 89 -15.37 4.45 -8.55
C THR A 89 -14.24 3.92 -9.45
N PRO A 90 -14.26 2.63 -9.85
CA PRO A 90 -15.28 1.62 -9.54
C PRO A 90 -15.40 1.32 -8.04
N LYS A 91 -16.57 0.88 -7.61
CA LYS A 91 -16.88 0.64 -6.20
C LYS A 91 -16.11 -0.58 -5.67
N LEU A 92 -15.30 -0.37 -4.66
CA LEU A 92 -14.62 -1.43 -3.91
C LEU A 92 -15.54 -2.03 -2.83
N ASN A 93 -15.22 -3.25 -2.41
CA ASN A 93 -15.83 -3.78 -1.21
C ASN A 93 -15.31 -3.03 0.04
N LYS A 94 -16.01 -3.20 1.16
CA LYS A 94 -15.71 -2.45 2.39
C LYS A 94 -14.31 -2.74 2.96
N ASN A 95 -13.82 -3.96 2.80
CA ASN A 95 -12.51 -4.35 3.35
C ASN A 95 -11.38 -3.74 2.53
N ASP A 96 -11.46 -3.78 1.20
CA ASP A 96 -10.45 -3.18 0.34
C ASP A 96 -10.43 -1.65 0.46
N SER A 97 -11.62 -1.02 0.55
CA SER A 97 -11.70 0.42 0.78
C SER A 97 -10.98 0.86 2.07
N LYS A 98 -11.03 0.04 3.13
CA LYS A 98 -10.34 0.34 4.40
C LYS A 98 -8.81 0.25 4.29
N LYS A 99 -8.31 -0.64 3.44
CA LYS A 99 -6.86 -0.82 3.25
C LYS A 99 -6.19 0.42 2.66
N LEU A 100 -6.95 1.26 1.95
CA LEU A 100 -6.42 2.48 1.35
C LEU A 100 -5.94 3.54 2.36
N THR A 101 -6.27 3.39 3.63
CA THR A 101 -5.93 4.36 4.69
C THR A 101 -5.62 3.66 6.01
N ASP A 102 -5.05 2.47 5.98
CA ASP A 102 -4.82 1.68 7.19
C ASP A 102 -3.43 1.89 7.80
N GLY A 103 -2.59 2.67 7.15
CA GLY A 103 -1.25 3.00 7.60
C GLY A 103 -0.25 1.88 7.37
N THR A 104 -0.55 0.98 6.42
CA THR A 104 0.35 -0.13 6.05
C THR A 104 0.72 -0.06 4.58
N HIS A 105 1.93 -0.51 4.23
CA HIS A 105 2.38 -0.57 2.84
C HIS A 105 2.25 -1.97 2.26
N GLY A 106 1.92 -2.05 0.97
CA GLY A 106 1.99 -3.27 0.19
C GLY A 106 3.43 -3.68 -0.12
N LEU A 107 3.66 -4.96 -0.34
CA LEU A 107 4.96 -5.48 -0.74
C LEU A 107 5.12 -5.42 -2.26
N PRO A 108 6.12 -4.70 -2.82
CA PRO A 108 6.28 -4.58 -4.26
C PRO A 108 6.49 -5.92 -4.98
N GLY A 109 7.08 -6.90 -4.30
CA GLY A 109 7.31 -8.24 -4.82
C GLY A 109 6.10 -9.16 -4.81
N ASP A 110 5.08 -8.84 -4.02
CA ASP A 110 3.88 -9.65 -3.85
C ASP A 110 2.62 -8.79 -3.89
N TYR A 111 1.96 -8.77 -5.05
CA TYR A 111 0.77 -7.95 -5.26
C TYR A 111 -0.47 -8.44 -4.49
N HIS A 112 -0.41 -9.62 -3.87
CA HIS A 112 -1.46 -10.11 -2.97
C HIS A 112 -1.33 -9.55 -1.55
N CYS A 113 -0.16 -8.98 -1.23
CA CYS A 113 0.17 -8.54 0.12
C CYS A 113 0.05 -7.02 0.24
N GLY A 114 -1.01 -6.55 0.91
CA GLY A 114 -1.24 -5.14 1.24
C GLY A 114 -1.81 -4.27 0.12
N TRP A 115 -1.80 -4.71 -1.14
CA TRP A 115 -2.29 -3.93 -2.28
C TRP A 115 -3.80 -4.10 -2.48
N VAL A 116 -4.45 -3.00 -2.83
CA VAL A 116 -5.81 -3.00 -3.35
C VAL A 116 -5.73 -2.98 -4.88
N ILE A 117 -6.13 -4.09 -5.50
CA ILE A 117 -6.09 -4.22 -6.97
C ILE A 117 -7.43 -3.78 -7.55
N ILE A 118 -7.40 -2.72 -8.33
CA ILE A 118 -8.58 -2.12 -8.98
C ILE A 118 -8.52 -2.39 -10.46
N PRO A 119 -9.51 -3.09 -11.05
CA PRO A 119 -9.55 -3.32 -12.49
C PRO A 119 -9.88 -2.03 -13.24
N GLY A 120 -9.25 -1.88 -14.41
CA GLY A 120 -9.47 -0.75 -15.29
C GLY A 120 -8.34 0.28 -15.27
N GLU A 121 -8.48 1.27 -16.12
CA GLU A 121 -7.50 2.31 -16.40
C GLU A 121 -7.78 3.64 -15.67
N GLU A 122 -8.96 3.76 -15.08
CA GLU A 122 -9.37 4.95 -14.34
C GLU A 122 -9.99 4.59 -12.99
N CYS A 123 -9.65 5.37 -11.98
CA CYS A 123 -10.23 5.24 -10.65
C CYS A 123 -10.44 6.65 -10.06
N THR A 124 -11.54 6.81 -9.34
CA THR A 124 -11.76 8.00 -8.51
C THR A 124 -11.95 7.56 -7.07
N ILE A 125 -11.21 8.17 -6.16
CA ILE A 125 -11.28 7.93 -4.71
C ILE A 125 -11.71 9.21 -4.04
N ASN A 126 -12.74 9.14 -3.21
CA ASN A 126 -13.26 10.29 -2.49
C ASN A 126 -13.07 10.11 -0.98
N LEU A 127 -12.44 11.07 -0.35
CA LEU A 127 -12.18 11.14 1.08
C LEU A 127 -13.00 12.27 1.70
N PRO A 128 -13.81 12.01 2.74
CA PRO A 128 -14.47 13.04 3.51
C PRO A 128 -13.46 13.72 4.43
N VAL A 129 -13.03 14.92 4.08
CA VAL A 129 -11.98 15.65 4.83
C VAL A 129 -12.54 16.85 5.61
N LYS A 130 -13.85 16.95 5.72
CA LYS A 130 -14.54 18.02 6.48
C LYS A 130 -14.02 18.10 7.90
N GLY A 131 -13.55 19.27 8.28
CA GLY A 131 -13.02 19.54 9.62
C GLY A 131 -11.52 19.22 9.80
N LEU A 132 -10.85 18.69 8.78
CA LEU A 132 -9.41 18.55 8.76
C LEU A 132 -8.77 19.88 8.30
N ASN A 133 -8.73 20.86 9.17
CA ASN A 133 -8.12 22.15 8.87
C ASN A 133 -6.60 22.05 9.04
N ALA A 134 -5.91 21.57 8.02
CA ALA A 134 -4.47 21.33 8.07
C ALA A 134 -3.80 21.57 6.72
N SER A 135 -2.57 22.07 6.77
CA SER A 135 -1.62 22.08 5.66
C SER A 135 -0.57 21.02 5.89
N GLY A 136 -0.14 20.33 4.82
CA GLY A 136 0.80 19.22 4.93
C GLY A 136 1.15 18.63 3.58
N THR A 137 1.55 17.37 3.59
CA THR A 137 1.91 16.63 2.38
C THR A 137 0.87 15.53 2.11
N PHE A 138 0.22 15.61 0.96
CA PHE A 138 -0.56 14.50 0.40
C PHE A 138 0.38 13.44 -0.13
N TYR A 139 0.02 12.17 0.07
CA TYR A 139 0.78 11.01 -0.32
C TYR A 139 -0.16 9.92 -0.83
N ILE A 140 0.22 9.24 -1.89
CA ILE A 140 -0.42 8.01 -2.35
C ILE A 140 0.63 7.10 -2.99
N SER A 141 0.55 5.79 -2.75
CA SER A 141 1.46 4.80 -3.30
C SER A 141 0.79 3.84 -4.27
N PHE A 142 1.54 3.46 -5.30
CA PHE A 142 1.10 2.60 -6.39
C PHE A 142 2.09 1.47 -6.65
N LEU A 143 1.57 0.33 -7.05
CA LEU A 143 2.39 -0.78 -7.56
C LEU A 143 2.56 -0.67 -9.08
N ASN A 144 3.80 -0.72 -9.53
CA ASN A 144 4.15 -0.89 -10.94
C ASN A 144 4.69 -2.30 -11.18
N LEU A 145 3.85 -3.19 -11.72
CA LEU A 145 4.18 -4.60 -11.97
C LEU A 145 3.58 -5.07 -13.32
N PRO A 146 4.10 -4.56 -14.45
CA PRO A 146 3.53 -4.76 -15.79
C PRO A 146 3.37 -6.23 -16.20
N ARG A 147 4.23 -7.13 -15.73
CA ARG A 147 4.12 -8.59 -15.98
C ARG A 147 2.80 -9.19 -15.49
N HIS A 148 2.15 -8.57 -14.50
CA HIS A 148 0.83 -8.92 -13.99
C HIS A 148 -0.26 -7.96 -14.45
N ARG A 149 0.03 -7.10 -15.45
CA ARG A 149 -0.87 -6.07 -15.96
C ARG A 149 -1.28 -5.04 -14.90
N ILE A 150 -0.48 -4.89 -13.85
CA ILE A 150 -0.65 -3.87 -12.83
C ILE A 150 0.27 -2.71 -13.21
N TYR A 151 -0.33 -1.55 -13.50
CA TYR A 151 0.39 -0.38 -13.96
C TYR A 151 0.22 0.76 -12.96
N ALA A 152 1.32 1.40 -12.59
CA ALA A 152 1.26 2.67 -11.88
C ALA A 152 0.67 3.74 -12.81
N PRO A 153 -0.05 4.73 -12.27
CA PRO A 153 -0.66 5.79 -13.06
C PRO A 153 0.40 6.70 -13.69
N GLN A 154 0.04 7.30 -14.82
CA GLN A 154 0.81 8.39 -15.40
C GLN A 154 0.48 9.73 -14.76
N GLN A 155 -0.74 9.85 -14.23
CA GLN A 155 -1.21 11.09 -13.64
C GLN A 155 -2.15 10.82 -12.45
N VAL A 156 -1.99 11.63 -11.43
CA VAL A 156 -2.89 11.73 -10.27
C VAL A 156 -3.37 13.16 -10.16
N GLN A 157 -4.67 13.38 -10.18
CA GLN A 157 -5.28 14.68 -10.03
C GLN A 157 -6.03 14.78 -8.71
N LEU A 158 -5.73 15.78 -7.92
CA LEU A 158 -6.47 16.12 -6.70
C LEU A 158 -7.51 17.18 -6.97
N LEU A 159 -8.72 16.97 -6.48
CA LEU A 159 -9.81 17.95 -6.56
C LEU A 159 -10.32 18.23 -5.14
N LYS A 160 -10.51 19.50 -4.83
CA LYS A 160 -11.19 19.97 -3.60
C LYS A 160 -12.63 20.33 -3.97
N ASP A 161 -13.58 19.69 -3.32
CA ASP A 161 -15.02 19.94 -3.54
C ASP A 161 -15.41 19.95 -5.04
N GLY A 162 -14.80 19.03 -5.80
CA GLY A 162 -15.02 18.89 -7.25
C GLY A 162 -14.19 19.82 -8.14
N VAL A 163 -13.46 20.79 -7.57
CA VAL A 163 -12.62 21.73 -8.33
C VAL A 163 -11.18 21.21 -8.40
N ALA A 164 -10.60 21.20 -9.60
CA ALA A 164 -9.21 20.78 -9.80
C ALA A 164 -8.26 21.63 -8.96
N TYR A 165 -7.40 20.98 -8.19
CA TYR A 165 -6.50 21.61 -7.23
C TYR A 165 -5.02 21.39 -7.53
N LYS A 166 -4.62 20.14 -7.68
CA LYS A 166 -3.23 19.73 -7.97
C LYS A 166 -3.22 18.59 -8.96
N THR A 167 -2.17 18.55 -9.77
CA THR A 167 -1.87 17.41 -10.66
C THR A 167 -0.46 16.94 -10.39
N ILE A 168 -0.27 15.63 -10.32
CA ILE A 168 1.01 14.97 -10.11
C ILE A 168 1.24 14.05 -11.30
N ASP A 169 2.29 14.32 -12.07
CA ASP A 169 2.69 13.46 -13.18
C ASP A 169 3.72 12.45 -12.69
N LEU A 170 3.53 11.20 -13.05
CA LEU A 170 4.40 10.08 -12.73
C LEU A 170 5.02 9.52 -13.99
N LYS A 171 6.22 8.96 -13.87
CA LYS A 171 6.94 8.32 -14.97
C LYS A 171 7.27 6.88 -14.57
N PRO A 172 6.29 5.97 -14.64
CA PRO A 172 6.54 4.57 -14.36
C PRO A 172 7.49 3.97 -15.40
N GLU A 173 8.39 3.09 -14.96
CA GLU A 173 9.21 2.29 -15.87
C GLU A 173 8.32 1.31 -16.66
N ASP A 174 8.60 1.15 -17.95
CA ASP A 174 7.80 0.32 -18.84
C ASP A 174 7.90 -1.18 -18.50
N SER A 175 9.03 -1.60 -17.94
CA SER A 175 9.29 -3.02 -17.61
C SER A 175 10.28 -3.15 -16.47
N PRO A 176 9.90 -2.79 -15.24
CA PRO A 176 10.76 -3.02 -14.08
C PRO A 176 10.99 -4.52 -13.91
N GLU A 177 12.23 -4.91 -13.65
CA GLU A 177 12.63 -6.31 -13.45
C GLU A 177 11.88 -6.97 -12.28
N LYS A 178 11.57 -6.17 -11.27
CA LYS A 178 10.75 -6.54 -10.10
C LYS A 178 9.61 -5.54 -9.95
N GLY A 179 8.61 -5.89 -9.12
CA GLY A 179 7.58 -4.93 -8.75
C GLY A 179 8.21 -3.70 -8.08
N GLU A 180 7.74 -2.53 -8.44
CA GLU A 180 8.19 -1.24 -7.94
C GLU A 180 7.05 -0.51 -7.22
N MET A 181 7.33 0.02 -6.03
CA MET A 181 6.43 0.94 -5.36
C MET A 181 6.72 2.37 -5.83
N MET A 182 5.76 2.98 -6.49
CA MET A 182 5.81 4.39 -6.88
C MET A 182 5.03 5.25 -5.90
N LYS A 183 5.56 6.43 -5.59
CA LYS A 183 4.97 7.37 -4.64
C LYS A 183 4.63 8.69 -5.35
N ALA A 184 3.37 9.11 -5.24
CA ALA A 184 2.94 10.44 -5.64
C ALA A 184 2.80 11.30 -4.38
N THR A 185 3.56 12.39 -4.30
CA THR A 185 3.56 13.31 -3.16
C THR A 185 3.43 14.74 -3.62
N VAL A 186 2.65 15.54 -2.89
CA VAL A 186 2.53 16.97 -3.17
C VAL A 186 2.13 17.73 -1.90
N PRO A 187 2.72 18.91 -1.65
CA PRO A 187 2.22 19.79 -0.61
C PRO A 187 0.76 20.17 -0.87
N ALA A 188 -0.09 20.04 0.13
CA ALA A 188 -1.50 20.34 0.02
C ALA A 188 -2.03 21.03 1.28
N ASP A 189 -3.08 21.80 1.11
CA ASP A 189 -3.79 22.48 2.16
C ASP A 189 -5.26 22.05 2.13
N LEU A 190 -5.78 21.53 3.23
CA LEU A 190 -7.15 21.03 3.35
C LEU A 190 -8.09 22.02 4.06
N ASN A 191 -7.62 23.22 4.39
CA ASN A 191 -8.45 24.23 5.06
C ASN A 191 -9.71 24.53 4.24
N GLY A 192 -10.86 24.45 4.90
CA GLY A 192 -12.16 24.73 4.28
C GLY A 192 -12.63 23.70 3.24
N THR A 193 -11.94 22.56 3.10
CA THR A 193 -12.31 21.48 2.17
C THR A 193 -13.25 20.50 2.85
N GLU A 194 -14.37 20.15 2.23
CA GLU A 194 -15.28 19.11 2.73
C GLU A 194 -14.94 17.74 2.16
N GLN A 195 -14.57 17.68 0.89
CA GLN A 195 -14.24 16.45 0.18
C GLN A 195 -12.97 16.60 -0.65
N LEU A 196 -12.04 15.66 -0.48
CA LEU A 196 -10.90 15.50 -1.38
C LEU A 196 -11.20 14.34 -2.34
N SER A 197 -11.18 14.63 -3.65
CA SER A 197 -11.30 13.60 -4.68
C SER A 197 -9.95 13.39 -5.36
N ILE A 198 -9.59 12.13 -5.58
CA ILE A 198 -8.35 11.72 -6.23
C ILE A 198 -8.74 10.99 -7.51
N LYS A 199 -8.45 11.59 -8.65
CA LYS A 199 -8.62 10.96 -9.96
C LYS A 199 -7.29 10.37 -10.41
N ILE A 200 -7.32 9.11 -10.79
CA ILE A 200 -6.14 8.32 -11.16
C ILE A 200 -6.35 7.79 -12.56
N SER A 201 -5.35 7.97 -13.44
CA SER A 201 -5.41 7.50 -14.82
C SER A 201 -4.14 6.73 -15.17
N CYS A 202 -4.30 5.48 -15.59
CA CYS A 202 -3.25 4.59 -16.04
C CYS A 202 -3.20 4.47 -17.57
N LEU A 203 -2.18 3.77 -18.08
CA LEU A 203 -2.08 3.43 -19.49
C LEU A 203 -3.27 2.59 -19.96
N LYS A 204 -3.81 2.94 -21.12
CA LYS A 204 -4.86 2.16 -21.78
C LYS A 204 -4.28 0.92 -22.45
N LYS A 205 -4.33 -0.21 -21.75
CA LYS A 205 -3.94 -1.52 -22.29
C LYS A 205 -5.01 -2.56 -21.92
N PRO A 206 -5.26 -3.57 -22.76
CA PRO A 206 -6.24 -4.60 -22.42
C PRO A 206 -5.91 -5.31 -21.12
N GLY A 207 -6.87 -5.34 -20.18
CA GLY A 207 -6.74 -5.97 -18.88
C GLY A 207 -5.88 -5.19 -17.89
N THR A 208 -5.71 -3.87 -18.08
CA THR A 208 -5.05 -2.99 -17.11
C THR A 208 -5.72 -3.07 -15.74
N GLN A 209 -4.89 -3.09 -14.73
CA GLN A 209 -5.28 -3.01 -13.31
C GLN A 209 -4.38 -1.97 -12.64
N MET A 210 -4.88 -1.35 -11.57
CA MET A 210 -4.12 -0.47 -10.69
C MET A 210 -3.91 -1.15 -9.35
N GLY A 211 -2.70 -1.13 -8.83
CA GLY A 211 -2.41 -1.49 -7.45
C GLY A 211 -2.25 -0.22 -6.63
N ILE A 212 -3.11 0.00 -5.67
CA ILE A 212 -3.05 1.13 -4.74
C ILE A 212 -2.90 0.58 -3.34
N ASP A 213 -2.06 1.21 -2.56
CA ASP A 213 -1.77 0.76 -1.20
C ASP A 213 -2.31 1.78 -0.19
N GLU A 214 -1.57 2.84 0.03
CA GLU A 214 -1.86 3.79 1.10
C GLU A 214 -2.10 5.20 0.56
N ILE A 215 -3.10 5.85 1.14
CA ILE A 215 -3.40 7.26 0.92
C ILE A 215 -3.24 7.98 2.27
N ALA A 216 -2.31 8.92 2.33
CA ALA A 216 -1.99 9.61 3.56
C ALA A 216 -1.97 11.13 3.39
N PHE A 217 -2.21 11.84 4.48
CA PHE A 217 -1.97 13.27 4.61
C PHE A 217 -1.17 13.52 5.88
N ILE A 218 0.04 14.01 5.71
CA ILE A 218 1.01 14.21 6.80
C ILE A 218 1.16 15.71 7.04
N PRO A 219 0.68 16.22 8.18
CA PRO A 219 0.76 17.64 8.51
C PRO A 219 2.18 18.13 8.80
#